data_cb0852c91ae0741d3c07a5cc37a539cb
#
_entry.id   cb0852c91ae0741d3c07a5cc37a539cb
#
_cell.length_a   1.000
_cell.length_b   1.000
_cell.length_c   1.000
_cell.angle_alpha   90.00
_cell.angle_beta   90.00
_cell.angle_gamma   90.00
#
_symmetry.space_group_name_H-M   'P 1'
#
loop_
_entity.id
_entity.type
_entity.pdbx_description
1 polymer ?
#
loop_
_entity_poly.entity_id
_entity_poly.type
_entity_poly.pdbx_seq_one_letter_code
_entity_poly.pdbx_strand_id
1 'polypeptide(L)'
;MSDQQNLPKAWGSFINKQDTMPVIVKALERICDNSWEMTASKHDHYEMVYVKKGNAVFNVAGTDVTMSPNDVLIIKPGQWHKFVVKSEVTFEFIVLSFKFESHGITSTETSISDFIEFLNNDRSRAFVHLKLSKKNDFVTVMNRIQREQDKQQIWGDFLSYLLIMELFVLLSRTLRMEYDQPFNNHSLKLKELLHIAKDYIDNNYDKELSLADVSKCVYLSESYFAHTFKDEFNISPKSYLLKVRIEASKELLANTDMRVNDVALSVGFSSQQRYNDIFRKHTGMRPLKYRKMERANRVNN
;
A
#
# COMPACT_ATOMS: atom_id res chain seq x y z
N MET A 1 -21.35 -28.73 -3.80
CA MET A 1 -22.47 -27.84 -3.45
C MET A 1 -22.36 -27.64 -1.95
N SER A 2 -21.93 -26.47 -1.57
CA SER A 2 -21.29 -26.09 -0.32
C SER A 2 -22.27 -25.96 0.85
N ASP A 3 -21.83 -26.35 2.04
CA ASP A 3 -22.51 -26.29 3.34
C ASP A 3 -22.88 -24.86 3.85
N GLN A 4 -23.06 -23.89 2.94
CA GLN A 4 -23.58 -22.56 3.28
C GLN A 4 -25.04 -22.56 3.80
N GLN A 5 -25.72 -23.73 3.77
CA GLN A 5 -27.15 -23.81 4.10
C GLN A 5 -27.46 -23.78 5.61
N ASN A 6 -26.47 -23.83 6.50
CA ASN A 6 -26.69 -23.94 7.95
C ASN A 6 -26.22 -22.75 8.81
N LEU A 7 -25.76 -21.68 8.19
CA LEU A 7 -25.45 -20.45 8.94
C LEU A 7 -26.74 -19.76 9.39
N PRO A 8 -26.86 -19.35 10.68
CA PRO A 8 -27.98 -18.51 11.11
C PRO A 8 -28.11 -17.27 10.22
N LYS A 9 -29.34 -16.90 9.83
CA LYS A 9 -29.61 -15.77 8.91
C LYS A 9 -28.92 -14.45 9.31
N ALA A 10 -28.73 -14.24 10.62
CA ALA A 10 -28.00 -13.08 11.16
C ALA A 10 -26.52 -13.06 10.76
N TRP A 11 -25.87 -14.20 10.67
CA TRP A 11 -24.48 -14.34 10.27
C TRP A 11 -24.28 -14.21 8.76
N GLY A 12 -25.23 -14.73 7.98
CA GLY A 12 -25.23 -14.54 6.53
C GLY A 12 -25.28 -13.07 6.12
N SER A 13 -26.02 -12.23 6.87
CA SER A 13 -26.07 -10.79 6.62
C SER A 13 -24.80 -10.05 7.02
N PHE A 14 -24.06 -10.55 8.01
CA PHE A 14 -22.76 -9.98 8.40
C PHE A 14 -21.68 -10.32 7.37
N ILE A 15 -21.65 -11.55 6.89
CA ILE A 15 -20.69 -12.02 5.88
C ILE A 15 -20.97 -11.35 4.52
N ASN A 16 -22.25 -11.20 4.13
CA ASN A 16 -22.66 -10.58 2.87
C ASN A 16 -22.43 -9.06 2.78
N LYS A 17 -21.98 -8.41 3.85
CA LYS A 17 -21.64 -6.98 3.85
C LYS A 17 -20.18 -6.70 3.53
N GLN A 18 -19.36 -7.72 3.33
CA GLN A 18 -17.95 -7.55 2.99
C GLN A 18 -17.70 -7.85 1.51
N ASP A 19 -17.18 -6.88 0.80
CA ASP A 19 -16.95 -6.96 -0.65
C ASP A 19 -15.92 -8.00 -1.05
N THR A 20 -14.99 -8.32 -0.15
CA THR A 20 -13.89 -9.21 -0.44
C THR A 20 -13.57 -10.04 0.81
N MET A 21 -13.71 -11.35 0.68
CA MET A 21 -13.47 -12.27 1.79
C MET A 21 -12.19 -13.07 1.59
N PRO A 22 -11.34 -13.18 2.63
CA PRO A 22 -10.21 -14.09 2.59
C PRO A 22 -10.71 -15.55 2.72
N VAL A 23 -10.25 -16.38 1.80
CA VAL A 23 -10.50 -17.83 1.82
C VAL A 23 -9.16 -18.54 1.97
N ILE A 24 -9.08 -19.44 2.96
CA ILE A 24 -7.89 -20.25 3.18
C ILE A 24 -7.86 -21.35 2.13
N VAL A 25 -6.76 -21.41 1.38
CA VAL A 25 -6.47 -22.47 0.42
C VAL A 25 -5.80 -23.64 1.13
N LYS A 26 -4.84 -23.33 2.01
CA LYS A 26 -4.05 -24.33 2.74
C LYS A 26 -3.38 -23.69 3.95
N ALA A 27 -3.32 -24.45 5.05
CA ALA A 27 -2.49 -24.10 6.20
C ALA A 27 -1.71 -25.33 6.63
N LEU A 28 -0.40 -25.23 6.79
CA LEU A 28 0.43 -26.36 7.21
C LEU A 28 1.69 -25.89 7.91
N GLU A 29 2.18 -26.72 8.81
CA GLU A 29 3.50 -26.61 9.40
C GLU A 29 4.49 -27.52 8.67
N ARG A 30 5.70 -27.04 8.49
CA ARG A 30 6.79 -27.80 7.88
C ARG A 30 8.05 -27.72 8.71
N ILE A 31 8.76 -28.84 8.72
CA ILE A 31 10.08 -28.98 9.31
C ILE A 31 11.00 -29.48 8.20
N CYS A 32 12.06 -28.73 7.93
CA CYS A 32 13.04 -29.08 6.91
C CYS A 32 14.42 -29.24 7.53
N ASP A 33 15.18 -30.16 7.02
CA ASP A 33 16.57 -30.37 7.43
C ASP A 33 17.48 -29.21 6.99
N ASN A 34 18.65 -29.12 7.56
CA ASN A 34 19.60 -28.04 7.36
C ASN A 34 20.18 -27.91 5.93
N SER A 35 20.00 -28.91 5.09
CA SER A 35 20.43 -28.91 3.68
C SER A 35 19.28 -28.89 2.69
N TRP A 36 18.05 -28.66 3.15
CA TRP A 36 16.88 -28.76 2.28
C TRP A 36 16.73 -27.54 1.36
N GLU A 37 16.38 -27.81 0.11
CA GLU A 37 16.09 -26.80 -0.89
C GLU A 37 14.72 -27.05 -1.54
N MET A 38 13.90 -26.01 -1.60
CA MET A 38 12.62 -26.05 -2.30
C MET A 38 12.85 -25.76 -3.80
N THR A 39 12.31 -26.61 -4.66
CA THR A 39 12.20 -26.30 -6.09
C THR A 39 11.35 -25.08 -6.34
N ALA A 40 11.70 -24.32 -7.39
CA ALA A 40 10.95 -23.11 -7.72
C ALA A 40 9.46 -23.41 -7.97
N SER A 41 8.59 -22.66 -7.34
CA SER A 41 7.14 -22.77 -7.40
C SER A 41 6.50 -21.43 -7.78
N LYS A 42 5.28 -21.51 -8.32
CA LYS A 42 4.44 -20.36 -8.66
C LYS A 42 2.98 -20.76 -8.52
N HIS A 43 2.16 -19.90 -7.93
CA HIS A 43 0.72 -20.16 -7.74
C HIS A 43 -0.10 -18.86 -7.84
N ASP A 44 -1.42 -18.99 -7.93
CA ASP A 44 -2.39 -17.91 -8.15
C ASP A 44 -2.99 -17.31 -6.86
N HIS A 45 -2.47 -17.70 -5.71
CA HIS A 45 -2.90 -17.25 -4.38
C HIS A 45 -1.76 -16.59 -3.63
N TYR A 46 -2.08 -15.87 -2.55
CA TYR A 46 -1.09 -15.37 -1.59
C TYR A 46 -0.54 -16.51 -0.76
N GLU A 47 0.75 -16.46 -0.48
CA GLU A 47 1.39 -17.36 0.46
C GLU A 47 2.06 -16.57 1.57
N MET A 48 1.67 -16.86 2.81
CA MET A 48 2.26 -16.27 4.00
C MET A 48 3.10 -17.32 4.71
N VAL A 49 4.38 -17.03 4.88
CA VAL A 49 5.33 -17.89 5.57
C VAL A 49 5.72 -17.23 6.89
N TYR A 50 5.54 -17.93 8.01
CA TYR A 50 6.02 -17.51 9.32
C TYR A 50 7.11 -18.46 9.80
N VAL A 51 8.28 -17.93 10.17
CA VAL A 51 9.42 -18.71 10.66
C VAL A 51 9.34 -18.89 12.16
N LYS A 52 9.29 -20.16 12.63
CA LYS A 52 9.31 -20.54 14.04
C LYS A 52 10.74 -20.75 14.56
N LYS A 53 11.61 -21.39 13.75
CA LYS A 53 12.98 -21.76 14.12
C LYS A 53 13.87 -21.91 12.91
N GLY A 54 15.17 -21.66 13.11
CA GLY A 54 16.17 -21.76 12.04
C GLY A 54 16.17 -20.56 11.09
N ASN A 55 16.97 -20.63 10.05
CA ASN A 55 17.13 -19.59 9.04
C ASN A 55 17.06 -20.18 7.63
N ALA A 56 16.51 -19.41 6.69
CA ALA A 56 16.49 -19.77 5.29
C ALA A 56 16.65 -18.51 4.41
N VAL A 57 17.08 -18.69 3.18
CA VAL A 57 17.09 -17.64 2.16
C VAL A 57 16.01 -17.98 1.16
N PHE A 58 15.01 -17.11 1.07
CA PHE A 58 13.95 -17.14 0.07
C PHE A 58 14.38 -16.30 -1.14
N ASN A 59 14.29 -16.85 -2.33
CA ASN A 59 14.38 -16.09 -3.57
C ASN A 59 12.98 -15.89 -4.12
N VAL A 60 12.51 -14.65 -4.17
CA VAL A 60 11.18 -14.29 -4.68
C VAL A 60 11.35 -13.31 -5.85
N ALA A 61 10.93 -13.71 -7.03
CA ALA A 61 11.05 -12.94 -8.25
C ALA A 61 12.50 -12.40 -8.51
N GLY A 62 13.50 -13.21 -8.18
CA GLY A 62 14.91 -12.87 -8.33
C GLY A 62 15.54 -12.09 -7.17
N THR A 63 14.76 -11.74 -6.13
CA THR A 63 15.27 -11.05 -4.94
C THR A 63 15.45 -12.01 -3.78
N ASP A 64 16.63 -12.01 -3.17
CA ASP A 64 16.92 -12.83 -2.00
C ASP A 64 16.47 -12.16 -0.71
N VAL A 65 15.75 -12.91 0.12
CA VAL A 65 15.22 -12.49 1.43
C VAL A 65 15.69 -13.48 2.48
N THR A 66 16.50 -13.01 3.42
CA THR A 66 16.91 -13.84 4.57
C THR A 66 15.80 -13.84 5.62
N MET A 67 15.33 -15.03 5.98
CA MET A 67 14.26 -15.26 6.95
C MET A 67 14.83 -15.88 8.22
N SER A 68 14.44 -15.35 9.34
CA SER A 68 14.84 -15.74 10.71
C SER A 68 13.60 -15.92 11.60
N PRO A 69 13.72 -16.50 12.81
CA PRO A 69 12.58 -16.64 13.71
C PRO A 69 11.83 -15.33 13.97
N ASN A 70 10.50 -15.39 13.90
CA ASN A 70 9.53 -14.30 13.95
C ASN A 70 9.44 -13.43 12.68
N ASP A 71 10.10 -13.81 11.60
CA ASP A 71 9.87 -13.16 10.31
C ASP A 71 8.60 -13.71 9.65
N VAL A 72 7.88 -12.83 8.98
CA VAL A 72 6.74 -13.13 8.11
C VAL A 72 7.07 -12.67 6.70
N LEU A 73 6.91 -13.55 5.73
CA LEU A 73 7.03 -13.26 4.31
C LEU A 73 5.66 -13.51 3.65
N ILE A 74 5.12 -12.50 2.99
CA ILE A 74 3.88 -12.62 2.22
C ILE A 74 4.23 -12.52 0.74
N ILE A 75 4.10 -13.62 0.02
CA ILE A 75 4.37 -13.72 -1.43
C ILE A 75 3.06 -13.48 -2.17
N LYS A 76 3.10 -12.58 -3.17
CA LYS A 76 1.93 -12.25 -3.99
C LYS A 76 1.62 -13.33 -5.03
N PRO A 77 0.37 -13.42 -5.50
CA PRO A 77 0.00 -14.32 -6.59
C PRO A 77 0.89 -14.13 -7.83
N GLY A 78 1.19 -15.23 -8.49
CA GLY A 78 1.92 -15.22 -9.75
C GLY A 78 3.43 -14.98 -9.63
N GLN A 79 4.01 -14.96 -8.45
CA GLN A 79 5.45 -14.76 -8.27
C GLN A 79 6.20 -16.10 -8.18
N TRP A 80 7.28 -16.23 -8.95
CA TRP A 80 8.21 -17.35 -8.80
C TRP A 80 8.96 -17.24 -7.49
N HIS A 81 8.99 -18.31 -6.72
CA HIS A 81 9.73 -18.34 -5.45
C HIS A 81 10.29 -19.72 -5.17
N LYS A 82 11.40 -19.73 -4.42
CA LYS A 82 12.06 -20.91 -3.88
C LYS A 82 12.78 -20.52 -2.59
N PHE A 83 13.20 -21.50 -1.80
CA PHE A 83 14.09 -21.21 -0.66
C PHE A 83 15.11 -22.32 -0.43
N VAL A 84 16.19 -21.94 0.24
CA VAL A 84 17.27 -22.81 0.68
C VAL A 84 17.46 -22.62 2.19
N VAL A 85 17.47 -23.71 2.95
CA VAL A 85 17.77 -23.66 4.37
C VAL A 85 19.24 -23.30 4.58
N LYS A 86 19.49 -22.29 5.43
CA LYS A 86 20.82 -21.79 5.79
C LYS A 86 20.94 -21.76 7.32
N SER A 87 20.77 -22.92 7.95
CA SER A 87 20.72 -23.06 9.39
C SER A 87 21.44 -24.30 9.84
N GLU A 88 22.12 -24.24 10.98
CA GLU A 88 22.72 -25.41 11.63
C GLU A 88 21.67 -26.29 12.34
N VAL A 89 20.48 -25.74 12.54
CA VAL A 89 19.33 -26.42 13.14
C VAL A 89 18.22 -26.59 12.10
N THR A 90 17.25 -27.45 12.39
CA THR A 90 16.06 -27.62 11.56
C THR A 90 15.36 -26.28 11.31
N PHE A 91 14.86 -26.10 10.08
CA PHE A 91 14.06 -24.95 9.71
C PHE A 91 12.58 -25.29 9.89
N GLU A 92 11.93 -24.63 10.86
CA GLU A 92 10.53 -24.85 11.19
C GLU A 92 9.72 -23.61 10.84
N PHE A 93 8.66 -23.77 10.05
CA PHE A 93 7.83 -22.68 9.58
C PHE A 93 6.37 -23.09 9.34
N ILE A 94 5.47 -22.12 9.40
CA ILE A 94 4.06 -22.30 9.05
C ILE A 94 3.81 -21.60 7.72
N VAL A 95 3.10 -22.27 6.82
CA VAL A 95 2.61 -21.71 5.56
C VAL A 95 1.11 -21.59 5.63
N LEU A 96 0.61 -20.40 5.31
CA LEU A 96 -0.80 -20.10 5.09
C LEU A 96 -1.00 -19.58 3.67
N SER A 97 -1.63 -20.38 2.85
CA SER A 97 -2.05 -20.00 1.50
C SER A 97 -3.50 -19.50 1.54
N PHE A 98 -3.77 -18.33 0.96
CA PHE A 98 -5.10 -17.72 0.95
C PHE A 98 -5.33 -16.90 -0.32
N LYS A 99 -6.59 -16.70 -0.66
CA LYS A 99 -7.03 -15.83 -1.76
C LYS A 99 -8.18 -14.94 -1.28
N PHE A 100 -8.45 -13.88 -2.01
CA PHE A 100 -9.61 -13.03 -1.79
C PHE A 100 -10.67 -13.34 -2.84
N GLU A 101 -11.88 -13.61 -2.39
CA GLU A 101 -13.05 -13.83 -3.26
C GLU A 101 -13.99 -12.63 -3.14
N SER A 102 -14.36 -12.02 -4.28
CA SER A 102 -15.29 -10.90 -4.33
C SER A 102 -16.74 -11.41 -4.35
N HIS A 103 -17.60 -10.82 -3.53
CA HIS A 103 -19.02 -11.17 -3.42
C HIS A 103 -19.96 -10.05 -3.91
N GLY A 104 -19.43 -9.04 -4.61
CA GLY A 104 -20.23 -8.13 -5.45
C GLY A 104 -21.00 -7.02 -4.73
N ILE A 105 -20.58 -6.56 -3.55
CA ILE A 105 -21.17 -5.41 -2.86
C ILE A 105 -20.09 -4.37 -2.57
N THR A 106 -20.27 -3.16 -3.07
CA THR A 106 -19.38 -2.03 -2.82
C THR A 106 -19.73 -1.37 -1.49
N SER A 107 -18.93 -1.54 -0.46
CA SER A 107 -18.97 -0.71 0.74
C SER A 107 -17.57 -0.35 1.21
N THR A 108 -17.39 0.92 1.43
CA THR A 108 -16.18 1.59 1.90
C THR A 108 -15.96 1.35 3.39
N GLU A 109 -14.68 1.21 3.78
CA GLU A 109 -14.16 1.32 5.14
C GLU A 109 -14.17 0.04 6.00
N THR A 110 -13.20 -0.85 5.74
CA THR A 110 -12.74 -1.79 6.76
C THR A 110 -11.21 -1.85 6.77
N SER A 111 -10.60 -2.09 7.94
CA SER A 111 -9.15 -2.28 8.10
C SER A 111 -8.56 -3.40 7.24
N ILE A 112 -9.40 -4.25 6.67
CA ILE A 112 -9.04 -5.31 5.72
C ILE A 112 -8.86 -4.73 4.32
N SER A 113 -9.71 -3.78 3.92
CA SER A 113 -9.52 -3.04 2.67
C SER A 113 -8.15 -2.38 2.65
N ASP A 114 -7.72 -1.77 3.74
CA ASP A 114 -6.40 -1.14 3.87
C ASP A 114 -5.28 -2.18 3.74
N PHE A 115 -5.44 -3.36 4.34
CA PHE A 115 -4.45 -4.44 4.23
C PHE A 115 -4.41 -5.04 2.82
N ILE A 116 -5.57 -5.27 2.21
CA ILE A 116 -5.66 -5.74 0.81
C ILE A 116 -5.08 -4.69 -0.13
N GLU A 117 -5.40 -3.42 0.10
CA GLU A 117 -4.87 -2.30 -0.66
C GLU A 117 -3.36 -2.22 -0.50
N PHE A 118 -2.82 -2.34 0.72
CA PHE A 118 -1.39 -2.44 0.99
C PHE A 118 -0.74 -3.61 0.25
N LEU A 119 -1.35 -4.80 0.26
CA LEU A 119 -0.83 -5.96 -0.47
C LEU A 119 -0.88 -5.78 -2.00
N ASN A 120 -1.89 -5.09 -2.52
CA ASN A 120 -2.11 -4.95 -3.96
C ASN A 120 -1.42 -3.72 -4.56
N ASN A 121 -1.25 -2.67 -3.80
CA ASN A 121 -0.86 -1.37 -4.32
C ASN A 121 0.64 -1.18 -4.52
N ASP A 122 1.48 -1.89 -3.82
CA ASP A 122 2.89 -1.97 -4.20
C ASP A 122 3.04 -2.97 -5.36
N ARG A 123 2.54 -2.59 -6.55
CA ARG A 123 2.65 -3.41 -7.77
C ARG A 123 4.10 -3.70 -8.15
N SER A 124 5.04 -2.92 -7.63
CA SER A 124 6.47 -3.09 -7.91
C SER A 124 7.10 -4.21 -7.07
N ARG A 125 6.50 -4.59 -5.93
CA ARG A 125 7.07 -5.61 -5.05
C ARG A 125 6.34 -6.95 -5.17
N ALA A 126 7.13 -7.98 -5.40
CA ALA A 126 6.66 -9.37 -5.47
C ALA A 126 6.22 -9.95 -4.11
N PHE A 127 6.67 -9.33 -3.02
CA PHE A 127 6.46 -9.83 -1.65
C PHE A 127 6.47 -8.71 -0.60
N VAL A 128 6.00 -9.03 0.60
CA VAL A 128 6.12 -8.20 1.81
C VAL A 128 6.89 -9.00 2.86
N HIS A 129 7.92 -8.41 3.48
CA HIS A 129 8.70 -9.00 4.55
C HIS A 129 8.55 -8.17 5.82
N LEU A 130 8.16 -8.80 6.93
CA LEU A 130 7.90 -8.18 8.22
C LEU A 130 8.64 -8.95 9.31
N LYS A 131 9.10 -8.24 10.34
CA LYS A 131 9.62 -8.84 11.57
C LYS A 131 8.66 -8.60 12.72
N LEU A 132 8.10 -9.67 13.26
CA LEU A 132 7.17 -9.57 14.37
C LEU A 132 7.90 -9.44 15.72
N SER A 133 7.29 -8.71 16.66
CA SER A 133 7.79 -8.70 18.03
C SER A 133 7.61 -10.09 18.67
N LYS A 134 8.48 -10.46 19.63
CA LYS A 134 8.41 -11.76 20.33
C LYS A 134 7.13 -11.96 21.16
N LYS A 135 6.40 -10.88 21.47
CA LYS A 135 5.16 -10.89 22.27
C LYS A 135 3.94 -10.62 21.40
N ASN A 136 3.74 -11.38 20.32
CA ASN A 136 2.51 -11.23 19.55
C ASN A 136 1.71 -12.52 19.51
N ASP A 137 0.41 -12.39 19.35
CA ASP A 137 -0.52 -13.52 19.27
C ASP A 137 -0.56 -14.17 17.88
N PHE A 138 0.25 -13.67 16.94
CA PHE A 138 0.27 -14.11 15.55
C PHE A 138 0.47 -15.61 15.40
N VAL A 139 1.48 -16.14 16.09
CA VAL A 139 1.80 -17.59 16.09
C VAL A 139 0.64 -18.41 16.63
N THR A 140 0.01 -17.91 17.70
CA THR A 140 -1.14 -18.57 18.32
C THR A 140 -2.29 -18.68 17.34
N VAL A 141 -2.59 -17.60 16.60
CA VAL A 141 -3.64 -17.59 15.59
C VAL A 141 -3.28 -18.50 14.41
N MET A 142 -2.05 -18.45 13.90
CA MET A 142 -1.57 -19.34 12.83
C MET A 142 -1.72 -20.83 13.19
N ASN A 143 -1.31 -21.21 14.42
CA ASN A 143 -1.46 -22.57 14.90
C ASN A 143 -2.95 -22.97 15.06
N ARG A 144 -3.82 -22.06 15.43
CA ARG A 144 -5.27 -22.32 15.51
C ARG A 144 -5.87 -22.55 14.13
N ILE A 145 -5.51 -21.74 13.15
CA ILE A 145 -5.96 -21.93 11.75
C ILE A 145 -5.55 -23.33 11.26
N GLN A 146 -4.28 -23.71 11.45
CA GLN A 146 -3.81 -25.01 11.05
C GLN A 146 -4.64 -26.15 11.69
N ARG A 147 -4.87 -26.08 13.00
CA ARG A 147 -5.65 -27.11 13.72
C ARG A 147 -7.10 -27.23 13.22
N GLU A 148 -7.73 -26.13 12.81
CA GLU A 148 -9.09 -26.14 12.28
C GLU A 148 -9.13 -26.75 10.88
N GLN A 149 -8.13 -26.48 10.05
CA GLN A 149 -8.02 -27.10 8.72
C GLN A 149 -7.78 -28.61 8.81
N ASP A 150 -7.04 -29.10 9.80
CA ASP A 150 -6.76 -30.52 9.99
C ASP A 150 -7.98 -31.30 10.50
N LYS A 151 -8.86 -30.66 11.29
CA LYS A 151 -9.95 -31.36 12.01
C LYS A 151 -11.27 -31.50 11.25
N GLN A 152 -11.49 -30.68 10.22
CA GLN A 152 -12.76 -30.64 9.45
C GLN A 152 -14.03 -30.69 10.32
N GLN A 153 -14.04 -29.91 11.41
CA GLN A 153 -15.16 -29.86 12.35
C GLN A 153 -16.31 -29.04 11.79
N ILE A 154 -17.53 -29.29 12.32
CA ILE A 154 -18.69 -28.43 12.06
C ILE A 154 -18.33 -26.98 12.40
N TRP A 155 -18.61 -26.06 11.48
CA TRP A 155 -18.23 -24.65 11.56
C TRP A 155 -16.71 -24.35 11.44
N GLY A 156 -15.87 -25.31 11.07
CA GLY A 156 -14.44 -25.14 10.91
C GLY A 156 -14.08 -24.06 9.89
N ASP A 157 -14.78 -24.00 8.75
CA ASP A 157 -14.56 -22.96 7.72
C ASP A 157 -14.89 -21.56 8.25
N PHE A 158 -15.97 -21.43 9.04
CA PHE A 158 -16.34 -20.15 9.64
C PHE A 158 -15.35 -19.72 10.72
N LEU A 159 -14.90 -20.65 11.57
CA LEU A 159 -13.88 -20.35 12.56
C LEU A 159 -12.54 -19.99 11.89
N SER A 160 -12.16 -20.70 10.84
CA SER A 160 -10.98 -20.40 10.03
C SER A 160 -11.05 -19.00 9.41
N TYR A 161 -12.24 -18.60 8.93
CA TYR A 161 -12.49 -17.24 8.46
C TYR A 161 -12.30 -16.18 9.56
N LEU A 162 -12.85 -16.39 10.75
CA LEU A 162 -12.67 -15.45 11.88
C LEU A 162 -11.20 -15.35 12.29
N LEU A 163 -10.48 -16.46 12.27
CA LEU A 163 -9.05 -16.52 12.61
C LEU A 163 -8.17 -15.80 11.59
N ILE A 164 -8.44 -15.94 10.29
CA ILE A 164 -7.68 -15.19 9.26
C ILE A 164 -7.97 -13.69 9.35
N MET A 165 -9.20 -13.30 9.72
CA MET A 165 -9.54 -11.91 9.99
C MET A 165 -8.77 -11.35 11.18
N GLU A 166 -8.69 -12.11 12.29
CA GLU A 166 -7.86 -11.76 13.45
C GLU A 166 -6.40 -11.60 13.03
N LEU A 167 -5.87 -12.52 12.21
CA LEU A 167 -4.52 -12.48 11.69
C LEU A 167 -4.25 -11.18 10.90
N PHE A 168 -5.16 -10.75 10.04
CA PHE A 168 -5.03 -9.52 9.28
C PHE A 168 -5.09 -8.27 10.17
N VAL A 169 -5.90 -8.28 11.21
CA VAL A 169 -5.92 -7.20 12.21
C VAL A 169 -4.58 -7.12 12.94
N LEU A 170 -4.00 -8.25 13.34
CA LEU A 170 -2.67 -8.29 13.98
C LEU A 170 -1.57 -7.80 13.03
N LEU A 171 -1.59 -8.20 11.76
CA LEU A 171 -0.65 -7.71 10.75
C LEU A 171 -0.81 -6.21 10.51
N SER A 172 -2.04 -5.73 10.38
CA SER A 172 -2.33 -4.30 10.18
C SER A 172 -1.84 -3.47 11.38
N ARG A 173 -2.00 -3.98 12.60
CA ARG A 173 -1.45 -3.32 13.80
C ARG A 173 0.08 -3.31 13.81
N THR A 174 0.72 -4.41 13.40
CA THR A 174 2.18 -4.49 13.31
C THR A 174 2.70 -3.52 12.25
N LEU A 175 2.08 -3.49 11.08
CA LEU A 175 2.39 -2.55 10.02
C LEU A 175 2.21 -1.10 10.50
N ARG A 176 1.09 -0.81 11.18
CA ARG A 176 0.82 0.52 11.71
C ARG A 176 1.81 0.91 12.81
N MET A 177 2.21 -0.01 13.70
CA MET A 177 3.23 0.23 14.72
C MET A 177 4.62 0.43 14.11
N GLU A 178 4.96 -0.28 13.04
CA GLU A 178 6.19 -0.01 12.27
C GLU A 178 6.12 1.35 11.57
N TYR A 179 4.93 1.80 11.15
CA TYR A 179 4.72 3.13 10.58
C TYR A 179 4.63 4.26 11.63
N ASP A 180 4.21 3.96 12.87
CA ASP A 180 4.05 4.94 13.96
C ASP A 180 5.27 5.03 14.91
N GLN A 181 6.31 4.18 14.76
CA GLN A 181 7.52 4.26 15.57
C GLN A 181 8.43 5.40 15.06
N PRO A 182 8.82 6.34 15.91
CA PRO A 182 9.82 7.33 15.55
C PRO A 182 11.23 6.70 15.57
N PHE A 183 11.95 6.82 14.44
CA PHE A 183 13.41 6.77 14.30
C PHE A 183 14.14 5.46 13.93
N ASN A 184 14.77 5.44 12.84
CA ASN A 184 16.00 5.72 12.16
C ASN A 184 16.12 5.07 10.76
N ASN A 185 15.37 4.00 10.45
CA ASN A 185 15.25 3.49 9.07
C ASN A 185 13.91 3.93 8.42
N HIS A 186 12.97 4.38 9.23
CA HIS A 186 11.65 4.86 8.83
C HIS A 186 11.72 6.21 8.11
N SER A 187 12.65 7.07 8.51
CA SER A 187 12.76 8.40 7.92
C SER A 187 13.18 8.34 6.46
N LEU A 188 14.04 7.40 6.08
CA LEU A 188 14.46 7.22 4.68
C LEU A 188 13.29 6.71 3.82
N LYS A 189 12.56 5.68 4.30
CA LYS A 189 11.43 5.10 3.55
C LYS A 189 10.23 6.07 3.46
N LEU A 190 9.94 6.80 4.55
CA LEU A 190 8.91 7.85 4.53
C LEU A 190 9.30 8.96 3.57
N LYS A 191 10.56 9.40 3.58
CA LYS A 191 11.07 10.39 2.63
C LYS A 191 10.91 9.94 1.19
N GLU A 192 11.24 8.69 0.89
CA GLU A 192 11.02 8.10 -0.46
C GLU A 192 9.54 8.16 -0.86
N LEU A 193 8.62 7.78 0.04
CA LEU A 193 7.18 7.87 -0.22
C LEU A 193 6.73 9.32 -0.44
N LEU A 194 7.23 10.26 0.35
CA LEU A 194 6.91 11.67 0.18
C LEU A 194 7.47 12.24 -1.14
N HIS A 195 8.64 11.76 -1.60
CA HIS A 195 9.18 12.10 -2.92
C HIS A 195 8.30 11.51 -4.04
N ILE A 196 7.85 10.25 -3.91
CA ILE A 196 6.90 9.64 -4.85
C ILE A 196 5.60 10.46 -4.93
N ALA A 197 5.06 10.89 -3.78
CA ALA A 197 3.88 11.75 -3.74
C ALA A 197 4.13 13.11 -4.40
N LYS A 198 5.30 13.68 -4.21
CA LYS A 198 5.71 14.92 -4.85
C LYS A 198 5.78 14.75 -6.37
N ASP A 199 6.43 13.70 -6.86
CA ASP A 199 6.53 13.38 -8.28
C ASP A 199 5.14 13.08 -8.89
N TYR A 200 4.24 12.45 -8.10
CA TYR A 200 2.85 12.25 -8.53
C TYR A 200 2.12 13.59 -8.73
N ILE A 201 2.31 14.57 -7.84
CA ILE A 201 1.78 15.92 -8.01
C ILE A 201 2.39 16.58 -9.26
N ASP A 202 3.70 16.50 -9.43
CA ASP A 202 4.43 17.11 -10.55
C ASP A 202 3.98 16.53 -11.91
N ASN A 203 3.56 15.27 -11.97
CA ASN A 203 3.12 14.60 -13.20
C ASN A 203 1.60 14.66 -13.45
N ASN A 204 0.79 15.17 -12.49
CA ASN A 204 -0.67 15.18 -12.58
C ASN A 204 -1.28 16.53 -12.17
N TYR A 205 -0.48 17.60 -12.08
CA TYR A 205 -0.94 18.91 -11.60
C TYR A 205 -2.05 19.53 -12.44
N ASP A 206 -2.11 19.19 -13.73
CA ASP A 206 -3.09 19.67 -14.71
C ASP A 206 -4.48 19.07 -14.54
N LYS A 207 -4.59 17.95 -13.81
CA LYS A 207 -5.84 17.23 -13.55
C LYS A 207 -6.54 17.73 -12.29
N GLU A 208 -7.80 17.34 -12.13
CA GLU A 208 -8.48 17.49 -10.84
C GLU A 208 -7.84 16.55 -9.82
N LEU A 209 -6.99 17.10 -8.96
CA LEU A 209 -6.21 16.37 -8.00
C LEU A 209 -6.59 16.80 -6.58
N SER A 210 -7.11 15.84 -5.79
CA SER A 210 -7.44 16.03 -4.38
C SER A 210 -6.29 15.57 -3.46
N LEU A 211 -6.33 15.98 -2.19
CA LEU A 211 -5.41 15.49 -1.18
C LEU A 211 -5.56 13.97 -0.97
N ALA A 212 -6.80 13.47 -1.06
CA ALA A 212 -7.12 12.05 -0.97
C ALA A 212 -6.44 11.25 -2.08
N ASP A 213 -6.41 11.75 -3.32
CA ASP A 213 -5.77 11.06 -4.44
C ASP A 213 -4.26 10.92 -4.22
N VAL A 214 -3.61 11.99 -3.75
CA VAL A 214 -2.16 11.99 -3.49
C VAL A 214 -1.81 11.11 -2.28
N SER A 215 -2.57 11.22 -1.18
CA SER A 215 -2.32 10.41 0.03
C SER A 215 -2.52 8.92 -0.24
N LYS A 216 -3.51 8.56 -1.07
CA LYS A 216 -3.74 7.18 -1.52
C LYS A 216 -2.57 6.63 -2.34
N CYS A 217 -1.94 7.42 -3.22
CA CYS A 217 -0.83 6.92 -4.02
C CYS A 217 0.40 6.52 -3.19
N VAL A 218 0.51 7.01 -1.95
CA VAL A 218 1.58 6.69 -0.99
C VAL A 218 1.10 5.97 0.27
N TYR A 219 -0.16 5.53 0.31
CA TYR A 219 -0.78 4.74 1.38
C TYR A 219 -0.74 5.39 2.76
N LEU A 220 -0.83 6.70 2.80
CA LEU A 220 -0.90 7.47 4.04
C LEU A 220 -2.32 8.01 4.22
N SER A 221 -2.79 8.11 5.46
CA SER A 221 -4.02 8.88 5.72
C SER A 221 -3.80 10.34 5.32
N GLU A 222 -4.85 11.03 4.85
CA GLU A 222 -4.76 12.42 4.40
C GLU A 222 -4.13 13.34 5.45
N SER A 223 -4.51 13.17 6.72
CA SER A 223 -4.01 13.96 7.83
C SER A 223 -2.52 13.72 8.08
N TYR A 224 -2.09 12.46 8.12
CA TYR A 224 -0.70 12.08 8.33
C TYR A 224 0.17 12.52 7.14
N PHE A 225 -0.29 12.27 5.90
CA PHE A 225 0.38 12.72 4.70
C PHE A 225 0.57 14.24 4.67
N ALA A 226 -0.50 15.01 4.95
CA ALA A 226 -0.42 16.47 4.94
C ALA A 226 0.59 17.01 5.95
N HIS A 227 0.67 16.38 7.14
CA HIS A 227 1.62 16.75 8.20
C HIS A 227 3.04 16.41 7.80
N THR A 228 3.32 15.16 7.46
CA THR A 228 4.67 14.68 7.13
C THR A 228 5.21 15.31 5.84
N PHE A 229 4.38 15.56 4.84
CA PHE A 229 4.76 16.27 3.62
C PHE A 229 5.18 17.70 3.94
N LYS A 230 4.43 18.40 4.81
CA LYS A 230 4.76 19.75 5.26
C LYS A 230 6.06 19.78 6.06
N ASP A 231 6.31 18.79 6.90
CA ASP A 231 7.52 18.69 7.69
C ASP A 231 8.75 18.43 6.80
N GLU A 232 8.63 17.56 5.79
CA GLU A 232 9.76 17.25 4.88
C GLU A 232 10.05 18.38 3.89
N PHE A 233 9.01 18.98 3.28
CA PHE A 233 9.18 19.95 2.20
C PHE A 233 8.94 21.41 2.64
N ASN A 234 8.63 21.68 3.91
CA ASN A 234 8.28 22.99 4.46
C ASN A 234 7.11 23.68 3.75
N ILE A 235 6.27 22.91 3.04
CA ILE A 235 5.11 23.41 2.31
C ILE A 235 4.00 22.36 2.36
N SER A 236 2.73 22.77 2.53
CA SER A 236 1.63 21.81 2.49
C SER A 236 1.43 21.23 1.07
N PRO A 237 0.93 19.97 0.92
CA PRO A 237 0.67 19.36 -0.38
C PRO A 237 -0.19 20.24 -1.29
N LYS A 238 -1.24 20.85 -0.73
CA LYS A 238 -2.14 21.76 -1.46
C LYS A 238 -1.42 23.02 -1.95
N SER A 239 -0.56 23.59 -1.11
CA SER A 239 0.23 24.77 -1.48
C SER A 239 1.29 24.41 -2.51
N TYR A 240 1.86 23.20 -2.41
CA TYR A 240 2.81 22.67 -3.39
C TYR A 240 2.16 22.50 -4.77
N LEU A 241 0.99 21.85 -4.86
CA LEU A 241 0.22 21.72 -6.10
C LEU A 241 -0.06 23.09 -6.74
N LEU A 242 -0.49 24.07 -5.94
CA LEU A 242 -0.74 25.42 -6.46
C LEU A 242 0.55 26.09 -6.98
N LYS A 243 1.68 25.88 -6.31
CA LYS A 243 2.99 26.37 -6.76
C LYS A 243 3.37 25.77 -8.11
N VAL A 244 3.25 24.43 -8.27
CA VAL A 244 3.54 23.73 -9.54
C VAL A 244 2.67 24.28 -10.68
N ARG A 245 1.37 24.42 -10.46
CA ARG A 245 0.44 25.01 -11.43
C ARG A 245 0.82 26.41 -11.85
N ILE A 246 1.22 27.24 -10.89
CA ILE A 246 1.65 28.63 -11.20
C ILE A 246 2.94 28.64 -12.00
N GLU A 247 3.93 27.81 -11.65
CA GLU A 247 5.17 27.74 -12.42
C GLU A 247 4.91 27.25 -13.85
N ALA A 248 4.12 26.19 -14.05
CA ALA A 248 3.72 25.74 -15.37
C ALA A 248 2.97 26.82 -16.16
N SER A 249 2.09 27.59 -15.50
CA SER A 249 1.35 28.67 -16.15
C SER A 249 2.26 29.85 -16.59
N LYS A 250 3.34 30.12 -15.88
CA LYS A 250 4.33 31.15 -16.28
C LYS A 250 4.99 30.80 -17.61
N GLU A 251 5.33 29.53 -17.79
CA GLU A 251 5.89 29.00 -19.03
C GLU A 251 4.92 29.20 -20.22
N LEU A 252 3.64 28.83 -20.02
CA LEU A 252 2.61 29.00 -21.04
C LEU A 252 2.36 30.49 -21.37
N LEU A 253 2.32 31.37 -20.36
CA LEU A 253 2.15 32.80 -20.55
C LEU A 253 3.31 33.42 -21.34
N ALA A 254 4.54 33.00 -21.07
CA ALA A 254 5.72 33.51 -21.73
C ALA A 254 5.88 33.01 -23.18
N ASN A 255 5.53 31.75 -23.43
CA ASN A 255 5.85 31.04 -24.68
C ASN A 255 4.68 30.91 -25.65
N THR A 256 3.45 31.23 -25.25
CA THR A 256 2.26 31.02 -26.08
C THR A 256 1.34 32.25 -26.13
N ASP A 257 0.47 32.31 -27.16
CA ASP A 257 -0.58 33.32 -27.25
C ASP A 257 -1.92 32.85 -26.68
N MET A 258 -1.93 31.74 -25.89
CA MET A 258 -3.14 31.23 -25.28
C MET A 258 -3.85 32.30 -24.45
N ARG A 259 -5.19 32.31 -24.49
CA ARG A 259 -5.98 33.20 -23.64
C ARG A 259 -5.73 32.83 -22.16
N VAL A 260 -5.77 33.84 -21.28
CA VAL A 260 -5.54 33.61 -19.85
C VAL A 260 -6.46 32.56 -19.22
N ASN A 261 -7.70 32.50 -19.73
CA ASN A 261 -8.65 31.48 -19.31
C ASN A 261 -8.18 30.05 -19.70
N ASP A 262 -7.69 29.90 -20.93
CA ASP A 262 -7.23 28.63 -21.45
C ASP A 262 -5.96 28.16 -20.74
N VAL A 263 -5.05 29.10 -20.43
CA VAL A 263 -3.89 28.81 -19.57
C VAL A 263 -4.34 28.33 -18.19
N ALA A 264 -5.33 28.99 -17.57
CA ALA A 264 -5.82 28.59 -16.25
C ALA A 264 -6.36 27.16 -16.26
N LEU A 265 -7.18 26.83 -17.26
CA LEU A 265 -7.76 25.48 -17.41
C LEU A 265 -6.69 24.42 -17.72
N SER A 266 -5.73 24.72 -18.60
CA SER A 266 -4.68 23.77 -18.99
C SER A 266 -3.72 23.40 -17.86
N VAL A 267 -3.61 24.24 -16.82
CA VAL A 267 -2.81 23.94 -15.63
C VAL A 267 -3.65 23.50 -14.43
N GLY A 268 -4.91 23.12 -14.65
CA GLY A 268 -5.78 22.46 -13.66
C GLY A 268 -6.55 23.40 -12.73
N PHE A 269 -6.70 24.70 -13.04
CA PHE A 269 -7.62 25.56 -12.28
C PHE A 269 -9.04 25.43 -12.79
N SER A 270 -10.00 25.35 -11.88
CA SER A 270 -11.43 25.26 -12.20
C SER A 270 -12.04 26.58 -12.68
N SER A 271 -11.37 27.73 -12.46
CA SER A 271 -11.83 29.03 -12.94
C SER A 271 -10.69 30.03 -13.10
N GLN A 272 -10.83 30.92 -14.09
CA GLN A 272 -9.90 32.02 -14.33
C GLN A 272 -9.79 32.99 -13.15
N GLN A 273 -10.89 33.22 -12.44
CA GLN A 273 -10.89 34.12 -11.29
C GLN A 273 -9.97 33.60 -10.19
N ARG A 274 -10.14 32.31 -9.79
CA ARG A 274 -9.29 31.66 -8.78
C ARG A 274 -7.83 31.62 -9.21
N TYR A 275 -7.58 31.34 -10.48
CA TYR A 275 -6.24 31.40 -11.05
C TYR A 275 -5.60 32.79 -10.90
N ASN A 276 -6.31 33.86 -11.31
CA ASN A 276 -5.80 35.23 -11.24
C ASN A 276 -5.41 35.64 -9.81
N ASP A 277 -6.22 35.26 -8.81
CA ASP A 277 -5.97 35.59 -7.40
C ASP A 277 -4.74 34.86 -6.87
N ILE A 278 -4.64 33.56 -7.16
CA ILE A 278 -3.50 32.75 -6.74
C ILE A 278 -2.23 33.15 -7.47
N PHE A 279 -2.29 33.38 -8.78
CA PHE A 279 -1.17 33.85 -9.58
C PHE A 279 -0.64 35.19 -9.04
N ARG A 280 -1.52 36.15 -8.76
CA ARG A 280 -1.15 37.45 -8.16
C ARG A 280 -0.50 37.26 -6.78
N LYS A 281 -1.03 36.37 -5.96
CA LYS A 281 -0.48 36.07 -4.64
C LYS A 281 0.95 35.50 -4.70
N HIS A 282 1.24 34.68 -5.70
CA HIS A 282 2.54 34.03 -5.89
C HIS A 282 3.57 34.90 -6.62
N THR A 283 3.14 35.77 -7.57
CA THR A 283 4.02 36.53 -8.45
C THR A 283 4.03 38.04 -8.18
N GLY A 284 3.11 38.50 -7.35
CA GLY A 284 2.92 39.95 -7.10
C GLY A 284 2.17 40.68 -8.22
N MET A 285 1.87 40.05 -9.34
CA MET A 285 1.23 40.69 -10.48
C MET A 285 0.18 39.80 -11.16
N ARG A 286 -0.70 40.42 -11.98
CA ARG A 286 -1.70 39.68 -12.75
C ARG A 286 -1.07 38.98 -13.97
N PRO A 287 -1.64 37.85 -14.45
CA PRO A 287 -1.10 37.05 -15.56
C PRO A 287 -0.80 37.84 -16.83
N LEU A 288 -1.71 38.74 -17.25
CA LEU A 288 -1.48 39.59 -18.46
C LEU A 288 -0.31 40.55 -18.30
N LYS A 289 -0.11 41.09 -17.08
CA LYS A 289 1.04 41.96 -16.79
C LYS A 289 2.35 41.17 -16.82
N TYR A 290 2.34 39.95 -16.26
CA TYR A 290 3.46 39.03 -16.28
C TYR A 290 3.85 38.68 -17.74
N ARG A 291 2.90 38.31 -18.59
CA ARG A 291 3.11 38.04 -20.01
C ARG A 291 3.80 39.21 -20.74
N LYS A 292 3.30 40.42 -20.53
CA LYS A 292 3.89 41.60 -21.16
C LYS A 292 5.32 41.85 -20.72
N MET A 293 5.59 41.67 -19.43
CA MET A 293 6.93 41.86 -18.85
C MET A 293 7.92 40.83 -19.41
N GLU A 294 7.55 39.53 -19.41
CA GLU A 294 8.42 38.46 -19.88
C GLU A 294 8.76 38.59 -21.38
N ARG A 295 7.78 39.02 -22.18
CA ARG A 295 8.01 39.23 -23.61
C ARG A 295 8.88 40.46 -23.89
N ALA A 296 8.73 41.52 -23.11
CA ALA A 296 9.59 42.70 -23.26
C ALA A 296 11.05 42.38 -22.86
N ASN A 297 11.26 41.59 -21.81
CA ASN A 297 12.60 41.16 -21.39
C ASN A 297 13.29 40.27 -22.44
N ARG A 298 12.56 39.50 -23.23
CA ARG A 298 13.10 38.65 -24.32
C ARG A 298 13.46 39.41 -25.59
N VAL A 299 12.85 40.56 -25.81
CA VAL A 299 13.17 41.39 -26.97
C VAL A 299 14.43 42.22 -26.72
N ASN A 300 14.78 42.43 -25.43
CA ASN A 300 15.92 43.25 -25.03
C ASN A 300 17.20 42.42 -24.70
N ASN A 301 17.12 41.10 -24.79
CA ASN A 301 18.23 40.14 -24.71
C ASN A 301 18.46 39.47 -26.07
#